data_5cf6f3723e6a0d8c129abf0e73e00336
#
_entry.id   5cf6f3723e6a0d8c129abf0e73e00336
#
_cell.length_a   1.000
_cell.length_b   1.000
_cell.length_c   1.000
_cell.angle_alpha   90.00
_cell.angle_beta   90.00
_cell.angle_gamma   90.00
#
_symmetry.space_group_name_H-M   'P 1'
#
loop_
_entity.id
_entity.type
_entity.pdbx_description
1 polymer ?
#
loop_
_entity_poly.entity_id
_entity_poly.type
_entity_poly.pdbx_seq_one_letter_code
_entity_poly.pdbx_strand_id
1 'polypeptide(L)'
;MIALGSDHAGLPLKLEIIKLLEERGLAYKDYGTTSPERVDYPVYGRLAAEAVARGECERGLIFCGTGVGISLSANKVPGIRCVVCSDCYTAVLSRQHNDANMLALGARVVGVDLARMIVNMWLDAVFEGGRHAQRVGMISRIERDYLKEPGGPQDPAAEQPGRQR
;
A
#
# COMPACT_ATOMS: atom_id res chain seq x y z
N MET A 1 3.46 -1.70 15.50
CA MET A 1 2.05 -1.25 15.34
C MET A 1 1.72 -1.22 13.86
N ILE A 2 0.49 -1.60 13.48
CA ILE A 2 0.02 -1.67 12.08
C ILE A 2 -0.94 -0.50 11.82
N ALA A 3 -0.72 0.26 10.74
CA ALA A 3 -1.68 1.26 10.27
C ALA A 3 -2.78 0.57 9.45
N LEU A 4 -4.04 0.91 9.70
CA LEU A 4 -5.17 0.44 8.90
C LEU A 4 -5.81 1.62 8.18
N GLY A 5 -6.25 1.41 6.93
CA GLY A 5 -7.00 2.40 6.18
C GLY A 5 -8.05 1.74 5.30
N SER A 6 -9.23 2.34 5.20
CA SER A 6 -10.25 1.88 4.24
C SER A 6 -11.23 2.98 3.88
N ASP A 7 -11.80 2.88 2.68
CA ASP A 7 -13.07 3.52 2.36
C ASP A 7 -14.26 2.67 2.81
N HIS A 8 -15.47 3.12 2.50
CA HIS A 8 -16.72 2.42 2.81
C HIS A 8 -16.81 1.02 2.16
N ALA A 9 -16.24 0.84 0.97
CA ALA A 9 -16.27 -0.45 0.26
C ALA A 9 -15.28 -1.45 0.88
N GLY A 10 -14.16 -0.97 1.43
CA GLY A 10 -13.15 -1.78 2.13
C GLY A 10 -13.49 -2.04 3.60
N LEU A 11 -14.41 -1.28 4.19
CA LEU A 11 -14.74 -1.34 5.61
C LEU A 11 -15.08 -2.75 6.10
N PRO A 12 -15.95 -3.54 5.44
CA PRO A 12 -16.28 -4.89 5.92
C PRO A 12 -15.03 -5.79 6.03
N LEU A 13 -14.15 -5.75 5.03
CA LEU A 13 -12.92 -6.55 5.05
C LEU A 13 -11.93 -6.05 6.10
N LYS A 14 -11.80 -4.73 6.27
CA LYS A 14 -10.99 -4.15 7.34
C LYS A 14 -11.40 -4.67 8.72
N LEU A 15 -12.71 -4.72 9.00
CA LEU A 15 -13.21 -5.21 10.28
C LEU A 15 -12.86 -6.69 10.53
N GLU A 16 -12.87 -7.53 9.51
CA GLU A 16 -12.42 -8.92 9.62
C GLU A 16 -10.91 -9.04 9.86
N ILE A 17 -10.13 -8.15 9.25
CA ILE A 17 -8.68 -8.12 9.49
C ILE A 17 -8.35 -7.54 10.88
N ILE A 18 -9.14 -6.61 11.40
CA ILE A 18 -9.00 -6.16 12.80
C ILE A 18 -9.12 -7.34 13.76
N LYS A 19 -10.13 -8.19 13.60
CA LYS A 19 -10.28 -9.41 14.41
C LYS A 19 -9.03 -10.30 14.33
N LEU A 20 -8.48 -10.48 13.13
CA LEU A 20 -7.25 -11.25 12.95
C LEU A 20 -6.06 -10.64 13.71
N LEU A 21 -5.91 -9.31 13.68
CA LEU A 21 -4.83 -8.64 14.41
C LEU A 21 -4.99 -8.79 15.92
N GLU A 22 -6.21 -8.69 16.42
CA GLU A 22 -6.56 -8.90 17.83
C GLU A 22 -6.28 -10.36 18.26
N GLU A 23 -6.68 -11.35 17.47
CA GLU A 23 -6.36 -12.77 17.69
C GLU A 23 -4.85 -13.03 17.78
N ARG A 24 -4.06 -12.26 17.02
CA ARG A 24 -2.58 -12.34 17.01
C ARG A 24 -1.91 -11.47 18.09
N GLY A 25 -2.67 -10.69 18.85
CA GLY A 25 -2.12 -9.75 19.82
C GLY A 25 -1.30 -8.62 19.19
N LEU A 26 -1.58 -8.26 17.92
CA LEU A 26 -0.86 -7.22 17.19
C LEU A 26 -1.54 -5.85 17.37
N ALA A 27 -0.78 -4.87 17.86
CA ALA A 27 -1.28 -3.52 18.00
C ALA A 27 -1.50 -2.86 16.64
N TYR A 28 -2.62 -2.17 16.48
CA TYR A 28 -2.97 -1.42 15.27
C TYR A 28 -3.51 -0.04 15.60
N LYS A 29 -3.53 0.84 14.60
CA LYS A 29 -4.21 2.13 14.62
C LYS A 29 -5.02 2.29 13.34
N ASP A 30 -6.33 2.54 13.50
CA ASP A 30 -7.26 2.68 12.39
C ASP A 30 -7.38 4.14 11.96
N TYR A 31 -6.97 4.43 10.73
CA TYR A 31 -7.09 5.71 10.04
C TYR A 31 -8.21 5.69 8.99
N GLY A 32 -8.90 4.55 8.83
CA GLY A 32 -9.96 4.37 7.85
C GLY A 32 -11.32 4.88 8.31
N THR A 33 -12.30 4.84 7.41
CA THR A 33 -13.68 5.15 7.81
C THR A 33 -14.23 4.08 8.76
N THR A 34 -15.08 4.53 9.67
CA THR A 34 -15.89 3.67 10.54
C THR A 34 -17.37 3.64 10.12
N SER A 35 -17.73 4.40 9.07
CA SER A 35 -19.08 4.51 8.55
C SER A 35 -19.21 3.80 7.20
N PRO A 36 -20.36 3.16 6.90
CA PRO A 36 -20.68 2.62 5.58
C PRO A 36 -21.02 3.71 4.54
N GLU A 37 -21.11 4.97 4.97
CA GLU A 37 -21.37 6.12 4.09
C GLU A 37 -20.26 6.26 3.05
N ARG A 38 -20.66 6.66 1.83
CA ARG A 38 -19.73 6.83 0.71
C ARG A 38 -18.66 7.87 1.01
N VAL A 39 -17.40 7.46 0.94
CA VAL A 39 -16.22 8.32 1.13
C VAL A 39 -15.16 8.00 0.10
N ASP A 40 -14.20 8.90 -0.07
CA ASP A 40 -13.14 8.80 -1.07
C ASP A 40 -11.90 8.09 -0.49
N TYR A 41 -11.54 6.95 -1.08
CA TYR A 41 -10.41 6.10 -0.67
C TYR A 41 -9.06 6.84 -0.60
N PRO A 42 -8.75 7.88 -1.42
CA PRO A 42 -7.44 8.52 -1.38
C PRO A 42 -7.12 9.17 -0.02
N VAL A 43 -8.14 9.70 0.66
CA VAL A 43 -7.99 10.32 1.98
C VAL A 43 -7.43 9.29 2.97
N TYR A 44 -8.05 8.13 3.05
CA TYR A 44 -7.71 7.10 4.02
C TYR A 44 -6.44 6.33 3.66
N GLY A 45 -6.20 6.12 2.36
CA GLY A 45 -4.94 5.55 1.88
C GLY A 45 -3.75 6.44 2.23
N ARG A 46 -3.89 7.76 2.05
CA ARG A 46 -2.87 8.74 2.41
C ARG A 46 -2.61 8.76 3.91
N LEU A 47 -3.64 8.85 4.75
CA LEU A 47 -3.48 8.93 6.20
C LEU A 47 -2.73 7.72 6.77
N ALA A 48 -3.08 6.50 6.34
CA ALA A 48 -2.37 5.28 6.75
C ALA A 48 -0.92 5.28 6.24
N ALA A 49 -0.70 5.70 4.98
CA ALA A 49 0.62 5.77 4.38
C ALA A 49 1.54 6.78 5.10
N GLU A 50 1.03 7.96 5.43
CA GLU A 50 1.77 8.98 6.18
C GLU A 50 2.18 8.48 7.57
N ALA A 51 1.32 7.70 8.26
CA ALA A 51 1.66 7.11 9.55
C ALA A 51 2.82 6.10 9.43
N VAL A 52 2.86 5.31 8.35
CA VAL A 52 3.97 4.40 8.06
C VAL A 52 5.23 5.19 7.68
N ALA A 53 5.11 6.19 6.82
CA ALA A 53 6.24 7.00 6.37
C ALA A 53 6.91 7.77 7.51
N ARG A 54 6.14 8.24 8.51
CA ARG A 54 6.66 8.91 9.72
C ARG A 54 7.19 7.94 10.78
N GLY A 55 7.07 6.63 10.57
CA GLY A 55 7.49 5.62 11.55
C GLY A 55 6.58 5.49 12.78
N GLU A 56 5.37 6.10 12.76
CA GLU A 56 4.35 5.88 13.80
C GLU A 56 3.85 4.44 13.77
N CYS A 57 3.76 3.87 12.56
CA CYS A 57 3.44 2.48 12.33
C CYS A 57 4.54 1.83 11.49
N GLU A 58 4.86 0.57 11.81
CA GLU A 58 5.89 -0.18 11.08
C GLU A 58 5.44 -0.58 9.68
N ARG A 59 4.15 -0.94 9.56
CA ARG A 59 3.53 -1.45 8.33
C ARG A 59 2.10 -0.94 8.22
N GLY A 60 1.53 -1.05 7.00
CA GLY A 60 0.14 -0.68 6.76
C GLY A 60 -0.65 -1.74 6.00
N LEU A 61 -1.94 -1.85 6.33
CA LEU A 61 -2.93 -2.67 5.62
C LEU A 61 -4.07 -1.75 5.20
N ILE A 62 -4.37 -1.69 3.90
CA ILE A 62 -5.39 -0.78 3.37
C ILE A 62 -6.38 -1.50 2.47
N PHE A 63 -7.63 -1.03 2.49
CA PHE A 63 -8.74 -1.74 1.87
C PHE A 63 -9.65 -0.78 1.10
N CYS A 64 -10.03 -1.15 -0.12
CA CYS A 64 -11.12 -0.53 -0.85
C CYS A 64 -11.86 -1.59 -1.69
N GLY A 65 -12.65 -1.20 -2.67
CA GLY A 65 -13.37 -2.18 -3.50
C GLY A 65 -12.45 -3.15 -4.23
N THR A 66 -11.35 -2.66 -4.81
CA THR A 66 -10.38 -3.47 -5.60
C THR A 66 -8.96 -3.50 -5.01
N GLY A 67 -8.66 -2.66 -4.03
CA GLY A 67 -7.30 -2.44 -3.53
C GLY A 67 -6.45 -1.49 -4.41
N VAL A 68 -6.81 -1.33 -5.68
CA VAL A 68 -5.98 -0.60 -6.67
C VAL A 68 -5.92 0.89 -6.37
N GLY A 69 -7.07 1.57 -6.29
CA GLY A 69 -7.09 3.04 -6.12
C GLY A 69 -6.43 3.48 -4.82
N ILE A 70 -6.71 2.77 -3.72
CA ILE A 70 -6.14 3.12 -2.41
C ILE A 70 -4.63 2.88 -2.36
N SER A 71 -4.12 1.84 -3.06
CA SER A 71 -2.67 1.59 -3.16
C SER A 71 -1.95 2.65 -3.99
N LEU A 72 -2.57 3.11 -5.09
CA LEU A 72 -2.02 4.20 -5.90
C LEU A 72 -1.89 5.48 -5.06
N SER A 73 -2.88 5.76 -4.21
CA SER A 73 -2.85 6.91 -3.30
C SER A 73 -1.74 6.78 -2.26
N ALA A 74 -1.60 5.61 -1.64
CA ALA A 74 -0.55 5.34 -0.67
C ALA A 74 0.85 5.48 -1.28
N ASN A 75 1.06 4.99 -2.51
CA ASN A 75 2.33 5.08 -3.22
C ASN A 75 2.71 6.50 -3.67
N LYS A 76 1.85 7.50 -3.47
CA LYS A 76 2.22 8.92 -3.65
C LYS A 76 2.90 9.52 -2.43
N VAL A 77 2.90 8.82 -1.32
CA VAL A 77 3.60 9.24 -0.10
C VAL A 77 5.04 8.70 -0.17
N PRO A 78 6.06 9.57 -0.08
CA PRO A 78 7.46 9.15 -0.16
C PRO A 78 7.82 8.07 0.87
N GLY A 79 8.63 7.10 0.45
CA GLY A 79 9.04 5.96 1.28
C GLY A 79 8.02 4.82 1.35
N ILE A 80 6.87 4.95 0.72
CA ILE A 80 5.84 3.91 0.69
C ILE A 80 6.05 2.98 -0.51
N ARG A 81 6.01 1.69 -0.22
CA ARG A 81 5.97 0.60 -1.21
C ARG A 81 4.74 -0.24 -0.91
N CYS A 82 3.59 0.24 -1.41
CA CYS A 82 2.30 -0.42 -1.28
C CYS A 82 2.06 -1.34 -2.46
N VAL A 83 1.71 -2.59 -2.18
CA VAL A 83 1.39 -3.61 -3.19
C VAL A 83 -0.07 -4.02 -3.09
N VAL A 84 -0.68 -4.33 -4.24
CA VAL A 84 -2.01 -4.94 -4.30
C VAL A 84 -1.82 -6.43 -4.51
N CYS A 85 -2.34 -7.25 -3.61
CA CYS A 85 -2.28 -8.71 -3.75
C CYS A 85 -3.68 -9.33 -3.67
N SER A 86 -3.87 -10.39 -4.45
CA SER A 86 -5.05 -11.24 -4.40
C SER A 86 -4.69 -12.71 -4.21
N ASP A 87 -3.41 -13.01 -3.95
CA ASP A 87 -2.86 -14.33 -3.70
C ASP A 87 -1.72 -14.27 -2.68
N CYS A 88 -1.46 -15.42 -2.06
CA CYS A 88 -0.44 -15.53 -1.02
C CYS A 88 0.99 -15.46 -1.57
N TYR A 89 1.23 -15.94 -2.78
CA TYR A 89 2.57 -15.99 -3.36
C TYR A 89 3.13 -14.61 -3.61
N THR A 90 2.38 -13.75 -4.33
CA THR A 90 2.82 -12.37 -4.57
C THR A 90 2.89 -11.55 -3.27
N ALA A 91 2.01 -11.82 -2.31
CA ALA A 91 2.06 -11.16 -1.00
C ALA A 91 3.38 -11.47 -0.26
N VAL A 92 3.75 -12.73 -0.14
CA VAL A 92 5.03 -13.14 0.51
C VAL A 92 6.22 -12.51 -0.21
N LEU A 93 6.29 -12.67 -1.54
CA LEU A 93 7.43 -12.16 -2.30
C LEU A 93 7.53 -10.63 -2.28
N SER A 94 6.42 -9.92 -2.15
CA SER A 94 6.43 -8.46 -2.00
C SER A 94 7.20 -8.01 -0.74
N ARG A 95 7.11 -8.79 0.34
CA ARG A 95 7.91 -8.56 1.54
C ARG A 95 9.35 -9.04 1.35
N GLN A 96 9.53 -10.29 0.93
CA GLN A 96 10.85 -10.90 0.82
C GLN A 96 11.76 -10.18 -0.17
N HIS A 97 11.23 -9.76 -1.31
CA HIS A 97 12.01 -9.20 -2.41
C HIS A 97 11.94 -7.67 -2.51
N ASN A 98 10.81 -7.06 -2.19
CA ASN A 98 10.57 -5.63 -2.43
C ASN A 98 10.50 -4.82 -1.13
N ASP A 99 10.59 -5.48 0.02
CA ASP A 99 10.42 -4.85 1.33
C ASP A 99 9.16 -3.94 1.35
N ALA A 100 8.05 -4.46 0.77
CA ALA A 100 6.80 -3.71 0.74
C ALA A 100 6.34 -3.42 2.16
N ASN A 101 6.15 -2.15 2.50
CA ASN A 101 5.75 -1.72 3.84
C ASN A 101 4.24 -1.50 3.98
N MET A 102 3.51 -1.60 2.86
CA MET A 102 2.05 -1.57 2.86
C MET A 102 1.46 -2.63 1.93
N LEU A 103 0.34 -3.21 2.34
CA LEU A 103 -0.45 -4.17 1.57
C LEU A 103 -1.87 -3.63 1.36
N ALA A 104 -2.34 -3.66 0.14
CA ALA A 104 -3.71 -3.28 -0.24
C ALA A 104 -4.51 -4.52 -0.69
N LEU A 105 -5.73 -4.64 -0.19
CA LEU A 105 -6.64 -5.71 -0.56
C LEU A 105 -7.97 -5.16 -1.09
N GLY A 106 -8.53 -5.85 -2.07
CA GLY A 106 -9.85 -5.53 -2.64
C GLY A 106 -10.96 -6.33 -1.96
N ALA A 107 -11.84 -5.66 -1.22
CA ALA A 107 -12.96 -6.32 -0.53
C ALA A 107 -13.99 -6.98 -1.47
N ARG A 108 -13.97 -6.61 -2.76
CA ARG A 108 -14.80 -7.22 -3.81
C ARG A 108 -14.03 -8.25 -4.65
N VAL A 109 -12.76 -8.48 -4.32
CA VAL A 109 -11.85 -9.34 -5.09
C VAL A 109 -11.49 -10.59 -4.31
N VAL A 110 -11.16 -10.44 -3.03
CA VAL A 110 -10.77 -11.55 -2.17
C VAL A 110 -11.83 -11.86 -1.12
N GLY A 111 -12.11 -13.15 -0.92
CA GLY A 111 -12.93 -13.60 0.20
C GLY A 111 -12.19 -13.45 1.54
N VAL A 112 -12.94 -13.43 2.64
CA VAL A 112 -12.40 -13.18 3.98
C VAL A 112 -11.28 -14.16 4.34
N ASP A 113 -11.47 -15.46 4.12
CA ASP A 113 -10.49 -16.48 4.50
C ASP A 113 -9.19 -16.32 3.70
N LEU A 114 -9.28 -16.05 2.40
CA LEU A 114 -8.11 -15.77 1.58
C LEU A 114 -7.40 -14.48 2.03
N ALA A 115 -8.15 -13.44 2.35
CA ALA A 115 -7.58 -12.19 2.85
C ALA A 115 -6.84 -12.38 4.17
N ARG A 116 -7.39 -13.16 5.11
CA ARG A 116 -6.73 -13.52 6.37
C ARG A 116 -5.44 -14.30 6.11
N MET A 117 -5.45 -15.26 5.18
CA MET A 117 -4.26 -16.02 4.78
C MET A 117 -3.19 -15.11 4.18
N ILE A 118 -3.56 -14.24 3.23
CA ILE A 118 -2.66 -13.26 2.60
C ILE A 118 -2.01 -12.36 3.67
N VAL A 119 -2.82 -11.77 4.57
CA VAL A 119 -2.33 -10.88 5.61
C VAL A 119 -1.38 -11.61 6.57
N ASN A 120 -1.74 -12.82 7.01
CA ASN A 120 -0.88 -13.61 7.90
C ASN A 120 0.49 -13.86 7.25
N MET A 121 0.51 -14.38 6.04
CA MET A 121 1.75 -14.70 5.33
C MET A 121 2.58 -13.45 5.01
N TRP A 122 1.93 -12.33 4.70
CA TRP A 122 2.61 -11.06 4.45
C TRP A 122 3.24 -10.49 5.72
N LEU A 123 2.52 -10.54 6.86
CA LEU A 123 3.04 -10.06 8.15
C LEU A 123 4.21 -10.90 8.66
N ASP A 124 4.22 -12.20 8.38
CA ASP A 124 5.25 -13.14 8.85
C ASP A 124 6.48 -13.16 7.93
N ALA A 125 6.35 -12.70 6.68
CA ALA A 125 7.45 -12.67 5.73
C ALA A 125 8.51 -11.62 6.10
N VAL A 126 9.79 -11.98 5.93
CA VAL A 126 10.96 -11.17 6.27
C VAL A 126 11.69 -10.78 4.99
N PHE A 127 12.19 -9.54 4.92
CA PHE A 127 12.99 -9.07 3.80
C PHE A 127 14.33 -9.81 3.70
N GLU A 128 14.64 -10.35 2.53
CA GLU A 128 15.85 -11.17 2.32
C GLU A 128 17.12 -10.35 2.12
N GLY A 129 17.02 -9.06 1.85
CA GLY A 129 18.19 -8.21 1.63
C GLY A 129 18.98 -8.57 0.36
N GLY A 130 20.33 -8.52 0.43
CA GLY A 130 21.21 -8.91 -0.66
C GLY A 130 20.89 -8.19 -1.99
N ARG A 131 20.76 -8.94 -3.08
CA ARG A 131 20.40 -8.40 -4.41
C ARG A 131 19.07 -7.64 -4.42
N HIS A 132 18.16 -7.99 -3.52
CA HIS A 132 16.85 -7.32 -3.41
C HIS A 132 17.01 -5.93 -2.78
N ALA A 133 17.89 -5.77 -1.78
CA ALA A 133 18.19 -4.46 -1.20
C ALA A 133 18.76 -3.48 -2.23
N GLN A 134 19.62 -3.98 -3.13
CA GLN A 134 20.13 -3.15 -4.23
C GLN A 134 18.99 -2.62 -5.12
N ARG A 135 18.03 -3.48 -5.50
CA ARG A 135 16.89 -3.11 -6.35
C ARG A 135 15.92 -2.16 -5.63
N VAL A 136 15.61 -2.41 -4.36
CA VAL A 136 14.81 -1.49 -3.53
C VAL A 136 15.49 -0.14 -3.41
N GLY A 137 16.83 -0.12 -3.25
CA GLY A 137 17.61 1.10 -3.26
C GLY A 137 17.53 1.90 -4.59
N MET A 138 17.41 1.20 -5.72
CA MET A 138 17.19 1.84 -7.03
C MET A 138 15.81 2.49 -7.12
N ILE A 139 14.76 1.82 -6.63
CA ILE A 139 13.40 2.38 -6.56
C ILE A 139 13.40 3.65 -5.69
N SER A 140 14.01 3.59 -4.52
CA SER A 140 14.12 4.75 -3.62
C SER A 140 14.95 5.90 -4.22
N ARG A 141 15.88 5.60 -5.12
CA ARG A 141 16.64 6.63 -5.85
C ARG A 141 15.76 7.34 -6.86
N ILE A 142 14.98 6.60 -7.65
CA ILE A 142 14.01 7.16 -8.59
C ILE A 142 13.08 8.14 -7.84
N GLU A 143 12.50 7.71 -6.72
CA GLU A 143 11.62 8.58 -5.92
C GLU A 143 12.32 9.90 -5.53
N ARG A 144 13.54 9.82 -4.99
CA ARG A 144 14.31 11.02 -4.59
C ARG A 144 14.65 11.94 -5.75
N ASP A 145 14.95 11.39 -6.90
CA ASP A 145 15.33 12.19 -8.08
C ASP A 145 14.13 13.02 -8.54
N TYR A 146 12.92 12.46 -8.53
CA TYR A 146 11.70 13.18 -8.89
C TYR A 146 11.15 14.11 -7.80
N LEU A 147 11.51 13.91 -6.54
CA LEU A 147 11.14 14.83 -5.45
C LEU A 147 12.02 16.09 -5.37
N LYS A 148 13.21 16.05 -5.92
CA LYS A 148 14.18 17.17 -5.86
C LYS A 148 13.97 18.23 -6.92
N GLU A 149 13.23 17.96 -7.99
CA GLU A 149 12.99 18.91 -9.05
C GLU A 149 11.75 19.76 -8.77
N PRO A 150 11.88 21.10 -8.62
CA PRO A 150 10.72 21.99 -8.71
C PRO A 150 10.26 21.99 -10.17
N GLY A 151 9.33 21.11 -10.50
CA GLY A 151 8.77 21.06 -11.85
C GLY A 151 8.71 19.69 -12.49
N GLY A 152 8.81 18.59 -11.81
CA GLY A 152 8.60 17.22 -12.32
C GLY A 152 9.12 16.93 -13.75
N PRO A 153 9.11 15.70 -14.26
CA PRO A 153 9.52 15.44 -15.63
C PRO A 153 8.65 16.28 -16.58
N GLN A 154 9.29 17.14 -17.35
CA GLN A 154 8.61 17.78 -18.48
C GLN A 154 8.01 16.65 -19.32
N ASP A 155 6.72 16.75 -19.60
CA ASP A 155 6.00 15.76 -20.40
C ASP A 155 6.80 15.50 -21.69
N PRO A 156 7.36 14.29 -21.90
CA PRO A 156 8.13 14.01 -23.11
C PRO A 156 7.29 14.14 -24.40
N ALA A 157 5.96 14.27 -24.28
CA ALA A 157 5.07 14.60 -25.39
C ALA A 157 5.07 16.10 -25.73
N ALA A 158 5.57 16.98 -24.85
CA ALA A 158 5.62 18.42 -25.11
C ALA A 158 6.76 18.83 -26.07
N GLU A 159 7.74 17.97 -26.32
CA GLU A 159 8.90 18.23 -27.21
C GLU A 159 8.77 17.61 -28.60
N GLN A 160 7.60 17.19 -29.07
CA GLN A 160 7.45 16.81 -30.45
C GLN A 160 7.24 18.06 -31.31
N PRO A 161 8.27 18.55 -32.07
CA PRO A 161 8.08 19.59 -33.05
C PRO A 161 7.11 19.08 -34.12
N GLY A 162 6.11 19.91 -34.44
CA GLY A 162 4.97 19.60 -35.26
C GLY A 162 5.26 18.70 -36.48
N ARG A 163 4.57 17.59 -36.56
CA ARG A 163 4.35 16.93 -37.85
C ARG A 163 3.56 17.86 -38.73
N GLN A 164 4.23 18.55 -39.62
CA GLN A 164 3.60 19.17 -40.77
C GLN A 164 2.92 18.08 -41.60
N ARG A 165 1.65 18.32 -41.94
CA ARG A 165 0.83 17.47 -42.82
C ARG A 165 1.34 17.55 -44.26
#